data_ca19ab2b02f2638dfd57d62eae68334b
#
_entry.id   ca19ab2b02f2638dfd57d62eae68334b
#
_cell.length_a   1.000
_cell.length_b   1.000
_cell.length_c   1.000
_cell.angle_alpha   90.00
_cell.angle_beta   90.00
_cell.angle_gamma   90.00
#
_symmetry.space_group_name_H-M   'P 1'
#
loop_
_entity.id
_entity.type
_entity.pdbx_description
1 polymer ?
#
loop_
_entity_poly.entity_id
_entity_poly.type
_entity_poly.pdbx_seq_one_letter_code
_entity_poly.pdbx_strand_id
1 'polypeptide(L)'
;MNDNGDHFHELSTSTDACPALHGSAQSKTQVAFACSDGVIVVDTPNATPQFTKLANPAGLDTGSRFGTVVGFDAADKLLFLTRQAQAFYLAQGELKEVNWKSSPEEGALAHYAANDALVVVSSNGTLKVFNAAANFIQSHNITLWETPPALAEGQKIQLTGDKRTGHLIVSDPANNQLLEIDLVKEEVRQHPLGFVPHLLTWVGTVEQEHQH
;
A
#
# COMPACT_ATOMS: atom_id res chain seq x y z
N MET A 1 15.57 19.95 8.84
CA MET A 1 16.56 19.96 9.96
C MET A 1 17.95 19.97 9.36
N ASN A 2 18.83 20.85 9.84
CA ASN A 2 20.26 20.78 9.53
C ASN A 2 20.97 20.02 10.65
N ASP A 3 21.83 19.09 10.28
CA ASP A 3 22.68 18.38 11.22
C ASP A 3 24.02 19.14 11.32
N ASN A 4 24.29 19.69 12.51
CA ASN A 4 25.57 20.33 12.82
C ASN A 4 26.50 19.39 13.60
N GLY A 5 26.22 18.08 13.60
CA GLY A 5 27.01 17.06 14.25
C GLY A 5 26.64 16.79 15.71
N ASP A 6 26.06 17.77 16.42
CA ASP A 6 25.73 17.64 17.87
C ASP A 6 24.22 17.65 18.16
N HIS A 7 23.41 18.27 17.31
CA HIS A 7 21.94 18.35 17.47
C HIS A 7 21.24 18.81 16.17
N PHE A 8 19.96 18.46 16.07
CA PHE A 8 19.10 18.86 14.95
C PHE A 8 18.48 20.23 15.21
N HIS A 9 18.56 21.10 14.22
CA HIS A 9 17.85 22.38 14.25
C HIS A 9 16.54 22.27 13.47
N GLU A 10 15.48 22.81 14.02
CA GLU A 10 14.22 22.99 13.32
C GLU A 10 14.40 23.99 12.17
N LEU A 11 14.07 23.58 10.95
CA LEU A 11 14.13 24.43 9.76
C LEU A 11 12.81 25.15 9.52
N SER A 12 11.70 24.48 9.78
CA SER A 12 10.36 24.97 9.50
C SER A 12 9.31 24.13 10.22
N THR A 13 8.19 24.74 10.56
CA THR A 13 7.01 24.09 11.19
C THR A 13 5.77 24.42 10.39
N SER A 14 4.89 23.42 10.18
CA SER A 14 3.57 23.65 9.63
C SER A 14 2.70 24.42 10.61
N THR A 15 1.95 25.41 10.13
CA THR A 15 0.88 26.07 10.88
C THR A 15 -0.44 25.31 10.84
N ASP A 16 -0.56 24.33 9.91
CA ASP A 16 -1.76 23.51 9.77
C ASP A 16 -1.79 22.40 10.81
N ALA A 17 -2.94 22.25 11.47
CA ALA A 17 -3.14 21.16 12.40
C ALA A 17 -3.25 19.81 11.66
N CYS A 18 -2.69 18.76 12.26
CA CYS A 18 -2.85 17.37 11.82
C CYS A 18 -3.49 16.55 12.95
N PRO A 19 -4.81 16.68 13.19
CA PRO A 19 -5.46 15.99 14.29
C PRO A 19 -5.39 14.48 14.08
N ALA A 20 -5.18 13.75 15.17
CA ALA A 20 -5.09 12.29 15.19
C ALA A 20 -4.16 11.73 14.09
N LEU A 21 -2.95 12.31 13.96
CA LEU A 21 -1.93 11.86 13.01
C LEU A 21 -1.75 10.35 13.12
N HIS A 22 -1.84 9.66 11.99
CA HIS A 22 -1.73 8.22 11.91
C HIS A 22 -1.17 7.77 10.56
N GLY A 23 0.10 7.52 10.51
CA GLY A 23 0.82 7.12 9.31
C GLY A 23 1.52 8.26 8.60
N SER A 24 2.74 7.99 8.19
CA SER A 24 3.56 8.87 7.39
C SER A 24 4.43 8.05 6.45
N ALA A 25 4.78 8.63 5.32
CA ALA A 25 5.75 8.05 4.39
C ALA A 25 6.40 9.16 3.56
N GLN A 26 7.49 8.79 2.90
CA GLN A 26 8.17 9.65 1.94
C GLN A 26 8.19 9.00 0.56
N SER A 27 8.15 9.79 -0.48
CA SER A 27 8.58 9.49 -1.83
C SER A 27 9.94 10.14 -2.10
N LYS A 28 10.40 10.13 -3.33
CA LYS A 28 11.67 10.76 -3.69
C LYS A 28 11.70 12.26 -3.38
N THR A 29 10.59 12.98 -3.57
CA THR A 29 10.53 14.44 -3.48
C THR A 29 9.59 14.97 -2.40
N GLN A 30 8.79 14.11 -1.77
CA GLN A 30 7.75 14.54 -0.83
C GLN A 30 7.71 13.64 0.42
N VAL A 31 7.28 14.23 1.53
CA VAL A 31 6.88 13.53 2.75
C VAL A 31 5.40 13.81 3.00
N ALA A 32 4.64 12.81 3.40
CA ALA A 32 3.23 12.99 3.73
C ALA A 32 2.87 12.45 5.13
N PHE A 33 1.89 13.09 5.74
CA PHE A 33 1.34 12.75 7.05
C PHE A 33 -0.18 12.63 6.92
N ALA A 34 -0.74 11.48 7.34
CA ALA A 34 -2.18 11.29 7.37
C ALA A 34 -2.76 11.83 8.67
N CYS A 35 -3.77 12.70 8.54
CA CYS A 35 -4.54 13.31 9.62
C CYS A 35 -5.98 12.80 9.56
N SER A 36 -6.78 12.99 10.60
CA SER A 36 -8.20 12.59 10.56
C SER A 36 -9.05 13.43 9.59
N ASP A 37 -8.61 14.65 9.29
CA ASP A 37 -9.29 15.64 8.46
C ASP A 37 -8.65 15.81 7.06
N GLY A 38 -7.66 15.00 6.73
CA GLY A 38 -6.94 15.09 5.45
C GLY A 38 -5.50 14.62 5.52
N VAL A 39 -4.63 15.22 4.73
CA VAL A 39 -3.20 14.94 4.71
C VAL A 39 -2.39 16.24 4.71
N ILE A 40 -1.21 16.22 5.31
CA ILE A 40 -0.20 17.26 5.13
C ILE A 40 0.88 16.68 4.22
N VAL A 41 1.19 17.38 3.14
CA VAL A 41 2.29 17.06 2.24
C VAL A 41 3.39 18.10 2.41
N VAL A 42 4.62 17.64 2.42
CA VAL A 42 5.82 18.48 2.53
C VAL A 42 6.69 18.21 1.32
N ASP A 43 6.92 19.24 0.52
CA ASP A 43 7.88 19.18 -0.58
C ASP A 43 9.29 19.32 -0.02
N THR A 44 10.17 18.37 -0.34
CA THR A 44 11.52 18.29 0.23
C THR A 44 12.67 18.75 -0.67
N PRO A 45 12.49 19.02 -1.97
CA PRO A 45 13.63 19.30 -2.87
C PRO A 45 14.27 20.68 -2.64
N ASN A 46 13.62 21.57 -1.89
CA ASN A 46 14.10 22.92 -1.63
C ASN A 46 14.70 23.05 -0.23
N ALA A 47 15.62 24.01 -0.06
CA ALA A 47 16.22 24.30 1.24
C ALA A 47 15.19 24.71 2.32
N THR A 48 14.02 25.20 1.91
CA THR A 48 12.90 25.52 2.79
C THR A 48 11.72 24.60 2.46
N PRO A 49 11.34 23.68 3.35
CA PRO A 49 10.18 22.81 3.16
C PRO A 49 8.89 23.62 2.98
N GLN A 50 8.08 23.20 2.01
CA GLN A 50 6.76 23.79 1.77
C GLN A 50 5.69 22.79 2.28
N PHE A 51 4.81 23.27 3.14
CA PHE A 51 3.72 22.47 3.70
C PHE A 51 2.41 22.77 2.96
N THR A 52 1.70 21.75 2.58
CA THR A 52 0.37 21.86 1.97
C THR A 52 -0.60 20.94 2.67
N LYS A 53 -1.68 21.50 3.22
CA LYS A 53 -2.79 20.74 3.78
C LYS A 53 -3.82 20.46 2.70
N LEU A 54 -4.12 19.18 2.47
CA LEU A 54 -5.20 18.73 1.60
C LEU A 54 -6.30 18.12 2.48
N ALA A 55 -7.54 18.59 2.29
CA ALA A 55 -8.70 18.02 2.98
C ALA A 55 -8.98 16.58 2.49
N ASN A 56 -9.72 15.82 3.29
CA ASN A 56 -10.24 14.54 2.86
C ASN A 56 -11.03 14.68 1.56
N PRO A 57 -10.80 13.81 0.55
CA PRO A 57 -11.53 13.88 -0.71
C PRO A 57 -13.01 13.54 -0.51
N ALA A 58 -13.88 14.13 -1.34
CA ALA A 58 -15.34 13.92 -1.28
C ALA A 58 -15.75 12.45 -1.48
N GLY A 59 -14.92 11.64 -2.16
CA GLY A 59 -15.13 10.21 -2.36
C GLY A 59 -14.71 9.33 -1.17
N LEU A 60 -14.15 9.90 -0.10
CA LEU A 60 -13.79 9.12 1.07
C LEU A 60 -15.05 8.69 1.84
N ASP A 61 -15.14 7.40 2.16
CA ASP A 61 -16.30 6.85 2.90
C ASP A 61 -16.52 7.57 4.23
N THR A 62 -17.77 7.84 4.56
CA THR A 62 -18.16 8.55 5.78
C THR A 62 -17.59 7.87 7.03
N GLY A 63 -16.90 8.62 7.86
CA GLY A 63 -16.25 8.13 9.08
C GLY A 63 -14.92 7.39 8.84
N SER A 64 -14.50 7.23 7.58
CA SER A 64 -13.19 6.73 7.24
C SER A 64 -12.10 7.80 7.36
N ARG A 65 -10.88 7.35 7.55
CA ARG A 65 -9.66 8.17 7.53
C ARG A 65 -8.51 7.39 6.93
N PHE A 66 -7.51 8.08 6.47
CA PHE A 66 -6.26 7.44 6.09
C PHE A 66 -5.53 6.94 7.33
N GLY A 67 -5.20 5.64 7.34
CA GLY A 67 -4.46 4.99 8.42
C GLY A 67 -3.08 4.52 7.99
N THR A 68 -2.85 4.40 6.68
CA THR A 68 -1.58 3.97 6.11
C THR A 68 -1.19 4.92 4.99
N VAL A 69 0.07 5.34 5.00
CA VAL A 69 0.70 6.07 3.90
C VAL A 69 1.85 5.23 3.39
N VAL A 70 2.01 5.13 2.08
CA VAL A 70 3.10 4.40 1.42
C VAL A 70 3.76 5.30 0.41
N GLY A 71 5.08 5.35 0.44
CA GLY A 71 5.89 6.04 -0.54
C GLY A 71 6.49 5.06 -1.55
N PHE A 72 6.54 5.46 -2.79
CA PHE A 72 7.14 4.75 -3.91
C PHE A 72 8.23 5.62 -4.51
N ASP A 73 9.48 5.36 -4.12
CA ASP A 73 10.61 6.20 -4.49
C ASP A 73 10.87 6.21 -6.01
N ALA A 74 10.81 5.04 -6.65
CA ALA A 74 11.05 4.92 -8.09
C ALA A 74 10.00 5.65 -8.92
N ALA A 75 8.73 5.60 -8.50
CA ALA A 75 7.62 6.28 -9.15
C ALA A 75 7.42 7.73 -8.69
N ASP A 76 8.08 8.14 -7.60
CA ASP A 76 7.86 9.39 -6.88
C ASP A 76 6.38 9.64 -6.58
N LYS A 77 5.74 8.66 -5.93
CA LYS A 77 4.31 8.66 -5.60
C LYS A 77 4.07 8.44 -4.13
N LEU A 78 2.98 9.01 -3.64
CA LEU A 78 2.43 8.77 -2.31
C LEU A 78 1.05 8.16 -2.44
N LEU A 79 0.80 7.06 -1.72
CA LEU A 79 -0.48 6.36 -1.65
C LEU A 79 -1.02 6.42 -0.23
N PHE A 80 -2.29 6.72 -0.10
CA PHE A 80 -3.03 6.83 1.15
C PHE A 80 -4.13 5.77 1.19
N LEU A 81 -4.15 4.97 2.25
CA LEU A 81 -5.06 3.83 2.37
C LEU A 81 -5.92 3.99 3.64
N THR A 82 -7.21 3.72 3.50
CA THR A 82 -8.08 3.47 4.64
C THR A 82 -7.96 2.00 5.10
N ARG A 83 -8.53 1.71 6.25
CA ARG A 83 -8.58 0.33 6.78
C ARG A 83 -9.35 -0.62 5.86
N GLN A 84 -10.32 -0.13 5.09
CA GLN A 84 -11.13 -0.88 4.13
C GLN A 84 -10.49 -0.94 2.73
N ALA A 85 -9.21 -0.58 2.61
CA ALA A 85 -8.47 -0.53 1.36
C ALA A 85 -9.01 0.48 0.33
N GLN A 86 -9.84 1.46 0.74
CA GLN A 86 -10.09 2.61 -0.12
C GLN A 86 -8.76 3.35 -0.28
N ALA A 87 -8.34 3.57 -1.50
CA ALA A 87 -7.00 4.02 -1.84
C ALA A 87 -7.02 5.33 -2.63
N PHE A 88 -6.15 6.26 -2.27
CA PHE A 88 -5.96 7.52 -2.98
C PHE A 88 -4.47 7.77 -3.19
N TYR A 89 -4.12 8.39 -4.29
CA TYR A 89 -2.75 8.80 -4.54
C TYR A 89 -2.66 10.30 -4.80
N LEU A 90 -1.52 10.89 -4.47
CA LEU A 90 -1.27 12.30 -4.72
C LEU A 90 -0.88 12.50 -6.19
N ALA A 91 -1.60 13.37 -6.90
CA ALA A 91 -1.28 13.78 -8.24
C ALA A 91 -1.68 15.25 -8.47
N GLN A 92 -0.72 16.04 -8.91
CA GLN A 92 -0.94 17.47 -9.24
C GLN A 92 -1.56 18.28 -8.08
N GLY A 93 -1.17 17.98 -6.84
CA GLY A 93 -1.69 18.66 -5.65
C GLY A 93 -3.08 18.21 -5.21
N GLU A 94 -3.62 17.13 -5.76
CA GLU A 94 -4.93 16.58 -5.43
C GLU A 94 -4.84 15.10 -5.06
N LEU A 95 -5.77 14.63 -4.22
CA LEU A 95 -5.95 13.22 -3.90
C LEU A 95 -6.91 12.59 -4.91
N LYS A 96 -6.38 11.65 -5.73
CA LYS A 96 -7.15 10.92 -6.74
C LYS A 96 -7.37 9.49 -6.30
N GLU A 97 -8.60 9.00 -6.41
CA GLU A 97 -8.98 7.65 -6.03
C GLU A 97 -8.41 6.61 -7.00
N VAL A 98 -7.93 5.49 -6.44
CA VAL A 98 -7.62 4.28 -7.19
C VAL A 98 -8.87 3.43 -7.27
N ASN A 99 -9.52 3.40 -8.42
CA ASN A 99 -10.76 2.67 -8.65
C ASN A 99 -10.48 1.16 -8.82
N TRP A 100 -10.26 0.45 -7.72
CA TRP A 100 -9.96 -0.97 -7.75
C TRP A 100 -11.20 -1.87 -7.71
N LYS A 101 -12.35 -1.36 -7.25
CA LYS A 101 -13.61 -2.11 -7.19
C LYS A 101 -14.26 -2.21 -8.56
N SER A 102 -14.75 -3.40 -8.90
CA SER A 102 -15.57 -3.63 -10.09
C SER A 102 -17.06 -3.44 -9.82
N SER A 103 -17.47 -3.52 -8.55
CA SER A 103 -18.83 -3.20 -8.08
C SER A 103 -18.79 -2.56 -6.69
N PRO A 104 -19.84 -1.84 -6.27
CA PRO A 104 -19.90 -1.22 -4.93
C PRO A 104 -19.79 -2.22 -3.77
N GLU A 105 -20.27 -3.46 -3.98
CA GLU A 105 -20.30 -4.53 -2.97
C GLU A 105 -18.94 -5.24 -2.84
N GLU A 106 -18.04 -5.01 -3.78
CA GLU A 106 -16.71 -5.64 -3.76
C GLU A 106 -15.89 -5.13 -2.58
N GLY A 107 -15.48 -6.05 -1.71
CA GLY A 107 -14.63 -5.77 -0.56
C GLY A 107 -13.19 -6.24 -0.78
N ALA A 108 -12.24 -5.70 -0.01
CA ALA A 108 -10.88 -6.21 0.06
C ALA A 108 -10.78 -7.27 1.14
N LEU A 109 -10.29 -8.46 0.79
CA LEU A 109 -9.91 -9.51 1.72
C LEU A 109 -8.52 -9.26 2.30
N ALA A 110 -7.60 -8.77 1.47
CA ALA A 110 -6.27 -8.31 1.85
C ALA A 110 -5.78 -7.24 0.88
N HIS A 111 -4.84 -6.42 1.33
CA HIS A 111 -4.13 -5.48 0.45
C HIS A 111 -2.66 -5.35 0.87
N TYR A 112 -1.82 -5.00 -0.09
CA TYR A 112 -0.40 -4.82 0.08
C TYR A 112 0.08 -3.70 -0.84
N ALA A 113 0.89 -2.79 -0.32
CA ALA A 113 1.45 -1.71 -1.10
C ALA A 113 2.96 -1.70 -0.92
N ALA A 114 3.66 -2.17 -1.92
CA ALA A 114 5.12 -2.19 -2.03
C ALA A 114 5.53 -2.55 -3.47
N ASN A 115 6.83 -2.56 -3.76
CA ASN A 115 7.37 -2.94 -5.08
C ASN A 115 6.69 -2.18 -6.23
N ASP A 116 6.53 -0.85 -6.05
CA ASP A 116 5.92 0.07 -7.01
C ASP A 116 4.47 -0.27 -7.42
N ALA A 117 3.72 -0.97 -6.57
CA ALA A 117 2.34 -1.31 -6.83
C ALA A 117 1.46 -1.31 -5.58
N LEU A 118 0.16 -1.05 -5.77
CA LEU A 118 -0.90 -1.46 -4.87
C LEU A 118 -1.44 -2.81 -5.36
N VAL A 119 -1.52 -3.78 -4.47
CA VAL A 119 -2.11 -5.10 -4.72
C VAL A 119 -3.32 -5.29 -3.82
N VAL A 120 -4.44 -5.72 -4.37
CA VAL A 120 -5.68 -6.00 -3.64
C VAL A 120 -6.15 -7.41 -3.96
N VAL A 121 -6.36 -8.22 -2.91
CA VAL A 121 -7.11 -9.48 -3.01
C VAL A 121 -8.57 -9.16 -2.73
N SER A 122 -9.40 -9.34 -3.72
CA SER A 122 -10.81 -8.93 -3.71
C SER A 122 -11.73 -10.06 -3.24
N SER A 123 -12.88 -9.66 -2.66
CA SER A 123 -13.94 -10.58 -2.25
C SER A 123 -14.60 -11.34 -3.41
N ASN A 124 -14.33 -10.98 -4.65
CA ASN A 124 -14.76 -11.74 -5.82
C ASN A 124 -13.77 -12.85 -6.24
N GLY A 125 -12.70 -13.05 -5.47
CA GLY A 125 -11.72 -14.12 -5.72
C GLY A 125 -10.57 -13.74 -6.64
N THR A 126 -10.41 -12.46 -6.96
CA THR A 126 -9.32 -11.99 -7.84
C THR A 126 -8.23 -11.24 -7.06
N LEU A 127 -7.02 -11.29 -7.59
CA LEU A 127 -5.91 -10.43 -7.20
C LEU A 127 -5.73 -9.37 -8.28
N LYS A 128 -5.78 -8.10 -7.87
CA LYS A 128 -5.63 -6.95 -8.76
C LYS A 128 -4.37 -6.18 -8.41
N VAL A 129 -3.60 -5.80 -9.43
CA VAL A 129 -2.35 -5.04 -9.28
C VAL A 129 -2.47 -3.70 -9.99
N PHE A 130 -2.08 -2.63 -9.30
CA PHE A 130 -2.13 -1.25 -9.77
C PHE A 130 -0.74 -0.63 -9.71
N ASN A 131 -0.17 -0.29 -10.85
CA ASN A 131 1.20 0.18 -10.97
C ASN A 131 1.32 1.66 -10.59
N ALA A 132 2.20 1.99 -9.63
CA ALA A 132 2.43 3.37 -9.17
C ALA A 132 3.01 4.26 -10.27
N ALA A 133 3.94 3.77 -11.09
CA ALA A 133 4.53 4.53 -12.20
C ALA A 133 3.50 4.87 -13.29
N ALA A 134 2.45 4.07 -13.42
CA ALA A 134 1.32 4.31 -14.32
C ALA A 134 0.13 5.00 -13.64
N ASN A 135 0.35 5.78 -12.57
CA ASN A 135 -0.71 6.45 -11.80
C ASN A 135 -1.77 5.48 -11.29
N PHE A 136 -1.36 4.31 -10.81
CA PHE A 136 -2.21 3.25 -10.30
C PHE A 136 -3.27 2.76 -11.30
N ILE A 137 -2.89 2.70 -12.58
CA ILE A 137 -3.68 1.97 -13.57
C ILE A 137 -3.51 0.48 -13.32
N GLN A 138 -4.61 -0.28 -13.41
CA GLN A 138 -4.60 -1.72 -13.24
C GLN A 138 -3.71 -2.40 -14.30
N SER A 139 -2.73 -3.17 -13.85
CA SER A 139 -1.80 -3.92 -14.71
C SER A 139 -2.12 -5.41 -14.77
N HIS A 140 -2.66 -5.99 -13.68
CA HIS A 140 -3.02 -7.41 -13.63
C HIS A 140 -4.38 -7.61 -12.94
N ASN A 141 -5.08 -8.67 -13.35
CA ASN A 141 -6.32 -9.15 -12.73
C ASN A 141 -6.32 -10.69 -12.82
N ILE A 142 -5.85 -11.33 -11.76
CA ILE A 142 -5.58 -12.77 -11.71
C ILE A 142 -6.64 -13.45 -10.85
N THR A 143 -7.31 -14.46 -11.35
CA THR A 143 -8.24 -15.28 -10.57
C THR A 143 -7.46 -16.18 -9.61
N LEU A 144 -7.68 -16.02 -8.31
CA LEU A 144 -7.13 -16.87 -7.26
C LEU A 144 -8.08 -18.03 -6.94
N TRP A 145 -9.37 -17.73 -6.91
CA TRP A 145 -10.44 -18.68 -6.61
C TRP A 145 -11.66 -18.39 -7.50
N GLU A 146 -12.26 -19.42 -8.10
CA GLU A 146 -13.56 -19.29 -8.78
C GLU A 146 -14.66 -18.94 -7.76
N THR A 147 -14.55 -19.48 -6.55
CA THR A 147 -15.37 -19.14 -5.40
C THR A 147 -14.45 -18.79 -4.24
N PRO A 148 -14.52 -17.56 -3.70
CA PRO A 148 -13.70 -17.16 -2.58
C PRO A 148 -13.87 -18.08 -1.38
N PRO A 149 -12.80 -18.38 -0.62
CA PRO A 149 -12.86 -19.31 0.49
C PRO A 149 -13.75 -18.80 1.61
N ALA A 150 -14.57 -19.70 2.18
CA ALA A 150 -15.35 -19.43 3.37
C ALA A 150 -14.43 -19.46 4.60
N LEU A 151 -14.11 -18.29 5.12
CA LEU A 151 -13.22 -18.13 6.28
C LEU A 151 -13.96 -18.45 7.58
N ALA A 152 -13.35 -19.26 8.45
CA ALA A 152 -13.84 -19.45 9.82
C ALA A 152 -13.59 -18.18 10.65
N GLU A 153 -14.25 -18.09 11.81
CA GLU A 153 -14.07 -16.97 12.73
C GLU A 153 -12.60 -16.77 13.10
N GLY A 154 -12.13 -15.53 12.98
CA GLY A 154 -10.73 -15.17 13.26
C GLY A 154 -9.75 -15.45 12.12
N GLN A 155 -10.11 -16.20 11.10
CA GLN A 155 -9.27 -16.40 9.91
C GLN A 155 -9.27 -15.14 9.02
N LYS A 156 -8.11 -14.86 8.42
CA LYS A 156 -7.93 -13.74 7.48
C LYS A 156 -7.02 -14.15 6.35
N ILE A 157 -7.33 -13.70 5.16
CA ILE A 157 -6.38 -13.72 4.04
C ILE A 157 -5.24 -12.76 4.38
N GLN A 158 -4.01 -13.20 4.16
CA GLN A 158 -2.80 -12.40 4.29
C GLN A 158 -2.13 -12.31 2.92
N LEU A 159 -1.44 -11.20 2.67
CA LEU A 159 -0.74 -10.95 1.42
C LEU A 159 0.63 -10.34 1.73
N THR A 160 1.67 -10.87 1.10
CA THR A 160 3.02 -10.31 1.14
C THR A 160 3.70 -10.51 -0.21
N GLY A 161 4.85 -9.85 -0.42
CA GLY A 161 5.67 -10.02 -1.62
C GLY A 161 7.03 -10.62 -1.27
N ASP A 162 7.50 -11.55 -2.08
CA ASP A 162 8.90 -12.00 -2.07
C ASP A 162 9.74 -10.99 -2.86
N LYS A 163 10.55 -10.21 -2.15
CA LYS A 163 11.40 -9.17 -2.75
C LYS A 163 12.50 -9.73 -3.67
N ARG A 164 12.83 -11.00 -3.53
CA ARG A 164 13.88 -11.66 -4.33
C ARG A 164 13.36 -12.11 -5.69
N THR A 165 12.18 -12.73 -5.71
CA THR A 165 11.56 -13.25 -6.95
C THR A 165 10.57 -12.26 -7.58
N GLY A 166 10.06 -11.31 -6.81
CA GLY A 166 8.96 -10.44 -7.21
C GLY A 166 7.58 -11.11 -7.13
N HIS A 167 7.53 -12.38 -6.69
CA HIS A 167 6.26 -13.11 -6.55
C HIS A 167 5.45 -12.58 -5.37
N LEU A 168 4.14 -12.67 -5.49
CA LEU A 168 3.21 -12.40 -4.40
C LEU A 168 2.81 -13.71 -3.73
N ILE A 169 2.65 -13.67 -2.41
CA ILE A 169 2.22 -14.81 -1.62
C ILE A 169 0.93 -14.45 -0.91
N VAL A 170 -0.11 -15.24 -1.11
CA VAL A 170 -1.42 -15.10 -0.47
C VAL A 170 -1.68 -16.31 0.41
N SER A 171 -2.08 -16.10 1.66
CA SER A 171 -2.54 -17.20 2.52
C SER A 171 -3.97 -17.59 2.18
N ASP A 172 -4.24 -18.89 2.20
CA ASP A 172 -5.58 -19.46 2.09
C ASP A 172 -5.83 -20.38 3.30
N PRO A 173 -6.25 -19.81 4.44
CA PRO A 173 -6.42 -20.55 5.68
C PRO A 173 -7.60 -21.57 5.62
N ALA A 174 -8.57 -21.36 4.75
CA ALA A 174 -9.68 -22.29 4.58
C ALA A 174 -9.24 -23.62 3.94
N ASN A 175 -8.22 -23.57 3.08
CA ASN A 175 -7.69 -24.74 2.38
C ASN A 175 -6.30 -25.17 2.88
N ASN A 176 -5.80 -24.58 3.98
CA ASN A 176 -4.48 -24.88 4.55
C ASN A 176 -3.36 -24.78 3.51
N GLN A 177 -3.29 -23.69 2.77
CA GLN A 177 -2.31 -23.51 1.71
C GLN A 177 -1.82 -22.06 1.57
N LEU A 178 -0.73 -21.91 0.83
CA LEU A 178 -0.30 -20.64 0.27
C LEU A 178 -0.51 -20.67 -1.24
N LEU A 179 -0.85 -19.52 -1.78
CA LEU A 179 -0.86 -19.26 -3.22
C LEU A 179 0.34 -18.38 -3.54
N GLU A 180 1.22 -18.87 -4.40
CA GLU A 180 2.33 -18.11 -4.98
C GLU A 180 1.93 -17.62 -6.36
N ILE A 181 2.04 -16.32 -6.59
CA ILE A 181 1.60 -15.67 -7.82
C ILE A 181 2.82 -15.09 -8.53
N ASP A 182 3.13 -15.62 -9.72
CA ASP A 182 4.10 -15.08 -10.65
C ASP A 182 3.39 -14.10 -11.59
N LEU A 183 3.59 -12.80 -11.38
CA LEU A 183 2.92 -11.75 -12.17
C LEU A 183 3.39 -11.72 -13.62
N VAL A 184 4.62 -12.16 -13.91
CA VAL A 184 5.18 -12.14 -15.26
C VAL A 184 4.55 -13.22 -16.13
N LYS A 185 4.29 -14.40 -15.53
CA LYS A 185 3.67 -15.54 -16.22
C LYS A 185 2.16 -15.60 -16.03
N GLU A 186 1.62 -14.79 -15.11
CA GLU A 186 0.23 -14.85 -14.67
C GLU A 186 -0.17 -16.25 -14.14
N GLU A 187 0.79 -16.93 -13.49
CA GLU A 187 0.60 -18.26 -12.92
C GLU A 187 0.32 -18.17 -11.42
N VAL A 188 -0.60 -19.03 -10.96
CA VAL A 188 -0.88 -19.25 -9.54
C VAL A 188 -0.47 -20.68 -9.19
N ARG A 189 0.46 -20.82 -8.24
CA ARG A 189 0.91 -22.10 -7.70
C ARG A 189 0.39 -22.29 -6.30
N GLN A 190 -0.11 -23.49 -6.02
CA GLN A 190 -0.61 -23.85 -4.70
C GLN A 190 0.45 -24.62 -3.91
N HIS A 191 0.67 -24.20 -2.67
CA HIS A 191 1.58 -24.85 -1.72
C HIS A 191 0.79 -25.33 -0.51
N PRO A 192 0.38 -26.62 -0.48
CA PRO A 192 -0.33 -27.20 0.67
C PRO A 192 0.52 -27.13 1.94
N LEU A 193 -0.13 -26.83 3.07
CA LEU A 193 0.49 -26.77 4.41
C LEU A 193 -0.15 -27.82 5.32
N GLY A 194 0.64 -28.32 6.29
CA GLY A 194 0.16 -29.19 7.36
C GLY A 194 -0.57 -28.45 8.49
N PHE A 195 -0.83 -27.14 8.33
CA PHE A 195 -1.43 -26.28 9.36
C PHE A 195 -2.19 -25.12 8.71
N VAL A 196 -3.03 -24.44 9.48
CA VAL A 196 -3.74 -23.21 9.06
C VAL A 196 -2.78 -22.02 9.08
N PRO A 197 -2.53 -21.34 7.95
CA PRO A 197 -1.71 -20.13 7.95
C PRO A 197 -2.46 -18.95 8.60
N HIS A 198 -1.88 -18.34 9.65
CA HIS A 198 -2.48 -17.22 10.37
C HIS A 198 -1.85 -15.86 10.05
N LEU A 199 -0.52 -15.83 10.02
CA LEU A 199 0.25 -14.63 9.72
C LEU A 199 1.26 -14.94 8.63
N LEU A 200 1.48 -13.96 7.76
CA LEU A 200 2.39 -14.07 6.65
C LEU A 200 3.34 -12.89 6.65
N THR A 201 4.63 -13.16 6.64
CA THR A 201 5.66 -12.15 6.44
C THR A 201 6.78 -12.71 5.59
N TRP A 202 7.34 -11.86 4.75
CA TRP A 202 8.54 -12.22 4.02
C TRP A 202 9.77 -11.97 4.89
N VAL A 203 10.65 -12.96 4.97
CA VAL A 203 11.94 -12.87 5.66
C VAL A 203 13.04 -13.23 4.68
N GLY A 204 13.90 -12.28 4.38
CA GLY A 204 15.03 -12.48 3.49
C GLY A 204 15.79 -11.19 3.23
N THR A 205 17.00 -11.33 2.71
CA THR A 205 17.81 -10.21 2.23
C THR A 205 17.92 -10.29 0.71
N VAL A 206 17.76 -9.14 0.06
CA VAL A 206 18.18 -9.01 -1.34
C VAL A 206 19.70 -8.86 -1.30
N GLU A 207 20.44 -9.80 -1.86
CA GLU A 207 21.89 -9.64 -2.04
C GLU A 207 22.09 -8.42 -2.95
N GLN A 208 22.73 -7.38 -2.41
CA GLN A 208 23.27 -6.33 -3.26
C GLN A 208 24.52 -6.92 -3.92
N GLU A 209 24.51 -7.03 -5.24
CA GLU A 209 25.73 -7.31 -6.00
C GLU A 209 26.74 -6.21 -5.66
N HIS A 210 27.74 -6.57 -4.88
CA HIS A 210 28.93 -5.73 -4.73
C HIS A 210 29.64 -5.72 -6.08
N GLN A 211 29.47 -4.64 -6.83
CA GLN A 211 30.33 -4.39 -8.00
C GLN A 211 31.76 -4.19 -7.49
N HIS A 212 32.62 -5.14 -7.82
CA HIS A 212 34.06 -5.04 -7.64
C HIS A 212 34.70 -4.28 -8.80
#